data_11b2924c52fcfe0eed1210c1c3dd8550
#
_entry.id   11b2924c52fcfe0eed1210c1c3dd8550
#
_cell.length_a   1.000
_cell.length_b   1.000
_cell.length_c   1.000
_cell.angle_alpha   90.00
_cell.angle_beta   90.00
_cell.angle_gamma   90.00
#
_symmetry.space_group_name_H-M   'P 1'
#
loop_
_entity.id
_entity.type
_entity.pdbx_description
1 polymer ?
#
loop_
_entity_poly.entity_id
_entity_poly.type
_entity_poly.pdbx_seq_one_letter_code
_entity_poly.pdbx_strand_id
1 'polypeptide(L)'
;MASSSSFVSQEEFHIFHSIDRELYTILVMNLWRDPVESIQVMALWLWLEKLGFDNVVKKMTSLPYILINELADEAIICLNCIHRNLTSSSSENYDIPLLQVLVEKEISLPFFLDDRLNGIAGVAKIVNDVCIRAFSDIMQKAIERNAAQSLAESQMVMPSSIQQSLAVHSGLHLLGAAGGDLIHQQTSGNPEIPADDRTMFVTFSKGYPVQEWEVREFITRSYGDCIESLHMQEVQPHEQALFARIVFHKASAMEMILGGIGKVKFTINGKHVWARKFVPKRNKSSSLLPSLMPSHLPAGTSFRP
;
A
#
# COMPACT_ATOMS: atom_id res chain seq x y z
N MET A 1 17.32 51.12 -24.01
CA MET A 1 17.93 49.82 -23.57
C MET A 1 16.80 48.88 -23.24
N ALA A 2 16.53 47.93 -24.12
CA ALA A 2 15.49 46.93 -23.91
C ALA A 2 16.03 45.88 -22.91
N SER A 3 15.44 45.79 -21.73
CA SER A 3 15.70 44.74 -20.77
C SER A 3 15.18 43.42 -21.36
N SER A 4 16.05 42.63 -21.96
CA SER A 4 15.75 41.25 -22.28
C SER A 4 15.56 40.47 -20.98
N SER A 5 14.32 40.29 -20.55
CA SER A 5 13.97 39.31 -19.55
C SER A 5 14.28 37.94 -20.15
N SER A 6 15.39 37.37 -19.82
CA SER A 6 15.72 36.01 -20.20
C SER A 6 14.74 35.07 -19.50
N PHE A 7 13.73 34.59 -20.21
CA PHE A 7 12.87 33.54 -19.71
C PHE A 7 13.70 32.25 -19.62
N VAL A 8 13.87 31.73 -18.40
CA VAL A 8 14.49 30.43 -18.16
C VAL A 8 13.70 29.37 -18.90
N SER A 9 14.35 28.62 -19.78
CA SER A 9 13.71 27.53 -20.53
C SER A 9 13.23 26.41 -19.59
N GLN A 10 12.37 25.53 -20.07
CA GLN A 10 11.89 24.40 -19.29
C GLN A 10 13.04 23.43 -18.97
N GLU A 11 13.95 23.23 -19.90
CA GLU A 11 15.11 22.36 -19.73
C GLU A 11 16.09 22.89 -18.69
N GLU A 12 16.41 24.18 -18.74
CA GLU A 12 17.25 24.84 -17.72
C GLU A 12 16.61 24.75 -16.33
N PHE A 13 15.28 24.91 -16.26
CA PHE A 13 14.53 24.77 -15.01
C PHE A 13 14.59 23.33 -14.47
N HIS A 14 14.47 22.33 -15.33
CA HIS A 14 14.60 20.93 -14.94
C HIS A 14 16.01 20.59 -14.47
N ILE A 15 17.04 21.13 -15.11
CA ILE A 15 18.45 20.95 -14.68
C ILE A 15 18.66 21.59 -13.30
N PHE A 16 18.14 22.80 -13.09
CA PHE A 16 18.23 23.49 -11.80
C PHE A 16 17.59 22.68 -10.66
N HIS A 17 16.44 22.06 -10.92
CA HIS A 17 15.70 21.26 -9.97
C HIS A 17 16.01 19.73 -10.08
N SER A 18 17.18 19.35 -10.57
CA SER A 18 17.51 17.95 -10.84
C SER A 18 17.42 17.05 -9.61
N ILE A 19 17.89 17.52 -8.44
CA ILE A 19 17.82 16.78 -7.17
C ILE A 19 16.36 16.64 -6.69
N ASP A 20 15.58 17.71 -6.79
CA ASP A 20 14.16 17.69 -6.43
C ASP A 20 13.38 16.72 -7.31
N ARG A 21 13.68 16.69 -8.61
CA ARG A 21 13.10 15.76 -9.59
C ARG A 21 13.48 14.31 -9.30
N GLU A 22 14.72 14.06 -8.88
CA GLU A 22 15.17 12.74 -8.45
C GLU A 22 14.36 12.25 -7.25
N LEU A 23 14.23 13.06 -6.20
CA LEU A 23 13.46 12.67 -5.01
C LEU A 23 11.97 12.48 -5.33
N TYR A 24 11.38 13.37 -6.14
CA TYR A 24 10.00 13.20 -6.59
C TYR A 24 9.82 11.91 -7.40
N THR A 25 10.78 11.57 -8.27
CA THR A 25 10.77 10.30 -9.02
C THR A 25 10.80 9.11 -8.07
N ILE A 26 11.64 9.14 -7.03
CA ILE A 26 11.68 8.08 -6.00
C ILE A 26 10.29 7.93 -5.35
N LEU A 27 9.66 9.01 -4.93
CA LEU A 27 8.34 8.96 -4.30
C LEU A 27 7.29 8.30 -5.21
N VAL A 28 7.16 8.77 -6.46
CA VAL A 28 6.05 8.36 -7.31
C VAL A 28 6.33 7.11 -8.14
N MET A 29 7.59 6.84 -8.51
CA MET A 29 7.95 5.72 -9.38
C MET A 29 8.50 4.50 -8.62
N ASN A 30 9.27 4.71 -7.57
CA ASN A 30 9.88 3.62 -6.80
C ASN A 30 9.03 3.23 -5.58
N LEU A 31 8.47 4.21 -4.88
CA LEU A 31 7.66 4.01 -3.68
C LEU A 31 6.16 3.92 -3.98
N TRP A 32 5.75 4.17 -5.22
CA TRP A 32 4.35 4.09 -5.66
C TRP A 32 3.39 4.98 -4.86
N ARG A 33 3.89 6.11 -4.36
CA ARG A 33 3.04 7.08 -3.67
C ARG A 33 2.14 7.82 -4.66
N ASP A 34 1.03 8.33 -4.15
CA ASP A 34 0.13 9.16 -4.97
C ASP A 34 0.89 10.37 -5.53
N PRO A 35 0.82 10.63 -6.85
CA PRO A 35 1.59 11.71 -7.47
C PRO A 35 1.17 13.10 -6.99
N VAL A 36 -0.12 13.32 -6.70
CA VAL A 36 -0.62 14.63 -6.25
C VAL A 36 -0.25 14.88 -4.79
N GLU A 37 -0.40 13.87 -3.92
CA GLU A 37 0.05 13.93 -2.53
C GLU A 37 1.55 14.16 -2.45
N SER A 38 2.33 13.47 -3.29
CA SER A 38 3.79 13.62 -3.33
C SER A 38 4.25 15.02 -3.76
N ILE A 39 3.47 15.75 -4.57
CA ILE A 39 3.74 17.17 -4.85
C ILE A 39 3.61 18.01 -3.59
N GLN A 40 2.61 17.76 -2.75
CA GLN A 40 2.43 18.48 -1.49
C GLN A 40 3.57 18.18 -0.50
N VAL A 41 4.01 16.93 -0.44
CA VAL A 41 5.15 16.50 0.36
C VAL A 41 6.43 17.21 -0.09
N MET A 42 6.73 17.20 -1.39
CA MET A 42 7.88 17.94 -1.95
C MET A 42 7.80 19.43 -1.66
N ALA A 43 6.61 20.02 -1.81
CA ALA A 43 6.42 21.44 -1.55
C ALA A 43 6.66 21.80 -0.08
N LEU A 44 6.27 20.95 0.87
CA LEU A 44 6.58 21.12 2.29
C LEU A 44 8.08 21.10 2.53
N TRP A 45 8.82 20.12 2.00
CA TRP A 45 10.26 20.03 2.18
C TRP A 45 11.00 21.20 1.56
N LEU A 46 10.63 21.65 0.37
CA LEU A 46 11.19 22.85 -0.27
C LEU A 46 10.83 24.14 0.50
N TRP A 47 9.64 24.21 1.12
CA TRP A 47 9.26 25.31 1.98
C TRP A 47 10.11 25.36 3.25
N LEU A 48 10.41 24.20 3.86
CA LEU A 48 11.35 24.12 4.99
C LEU A 48 12.74 24.65 4.60
N GLU A 49 13.25 24.32 3.42
CA GLU A 49 14.52 24.88 2.93
C GLU A 49 14.47 26.41 2.83
N LYS A 50 13.34 26.97 2.37
CA LYS A 50 13.14 28.44 2.37
C LYS A 50 13.10 29.07 3.75
N LEU A 51 12.69 28.32 4.77
CA LEU A 51 12.74 28.75 6.17
C LEU A 51 14.14 28.62 6.80
N GLY A 52 15.13 28.15 6.03
CA GLY A 52 16.52 28.03 6.48
C GLY A 52 16.85 26.67 7.10
N PHE A 53 16.07 25.62 6.81
CA PHE A 53 16.46 24.24 7.05
C PHE A 53 17.31 23.74 5.87
N ASP A 54 18.62 23.58 6.08
CA ASP A 54 19.56 23.39 4.98
C ASP A 54 19.52 21.99 4.37
N ASN A 55 19.48 21.93 3.03
CA ASN A 55 19.67 20.70 2.23
C ASN A 55 18.71 19.55 2.57
N VAL A 56 17.47 19.82 2.92
CA VAL A 56 16.47 18.82 3.31
C VAL A 56 16.29 17.78 2.21
N VAL A 57 16.01 18.21 0.98
CA VAL A 57 15.80 17.33 -0.19
C VAL A 57 17.07 16.57 -0.53
N LYS A 58 18.23 17.25 -0.54
CA LYS A 58 19.52 16.61 -0.83
C LYS A 58 19.90 15.53 0.19
N LYS A 59 19.67 15.77 1.48
CA LYS A 59 19.89 14.76 2.53
C LYS A 59 19.01 13.53 2.31
N MET A 60 17.75 13.72 1.90
CA MET A 60 16.82 12.62 1.66
C MET A 60 17.23 11.71 0.49
N THR A 61 17.76 12.25 -0.62
CA THR A 61 18.18 11.42 -1.76
C THR A 61 19.28 10.42 -1.40
N SER A 62 20.00 10.65 -0.32
CA SER A 62 21.05 9.76 0.18
C SER A 62 20.55 8.67 1.13
N LEU A 63 19.26 8.68 1.49
CA LEU A 63 18.67 7.73 2.42
C LEU A 63 18.14 6.47 1.72
N PRO A 64 18.05 5.34 2.44
CA PRO A 64 17.30 4.18 1.97
C PRO A 64 15.83 4.52 1.70
N TYR A 65 15.23 3.91 0.68
CA TYR A 65 13.84 4.15 0.26
C TYR A 65 12.81 4.00 1.40
N ILE A 66 13.07 3.09 2.34
CA ILE A 66 12.20 2.90 3.49
C ILE A 66 12.14 4.15 4.38
N LEU A 67 13.29 4.81 4.61
CA LEU A 67 13.35 6.04 5.40
C LEU A 67 12.74 7.23 4.65
N ILE A 68 12.91 7.29 3.33
CA ILE A 68 12.25 8.30 2.48
C ILE A 68 10.73 8.15 2.58
N ASN A 69 10.22 6.91 2.58
CA ASN A 69 8.79 6.65 2.73
C ASN A 69 8.25 7.10 4.09
N GLU A 70 8.94 6.76 5.17
CA GLU A 70 8.55 7.18 6.53
C GLU A 70 8.61 8.72 6.69
N LEU A 71 9.63 9.37 6.12
CA LEU A 71 9.72 10.85 6.11
C LEU A 71 8.57 11.48 5.31
N ALA A 72 8.12 10.84 4.24
CA ALA A 72 6.95 11.31 3.51
C ALA A 72 5.65 11.15 4.33
N ASP A 73 5.52 10.08 5.13
CA ASP A 73 4.40 9.92 6.06
C ASP A 73 4.43 10.99 7.17
N GLU A 74 5.60 11.33 7.73
CA GLU A 74 5.75 12.45 8.67
C GLU A 74 5.41 13.80 8.00
N ALA A 75 5.79 14.00 6.74
CA ALA A 75 5.43 15.20 5.98
C ALA A 75 3.91 15.35 5.82
N ILE A 76 3.19 14.25 5.60
CA ILE A 76 1.72 14.26 5.55
C ILE A 76 1.12 14.66 6.90
N ILE A 77 1.70 14.20 8.02
CA ILE A 77 1.28 14.62 9.35
C ILE A 77 1.45 16.15 9.50
N CYS A 78 2.61 16.69 9.10
CA CYS A 78 2.87 18.14 9.12
C CYS A 78 1.87 18.91 8.25
N LEU A 79 1.60 18.45 7.02
CA LEU A 79 0.62 19.06 6.12
C LEU A 79 -0.79 19.02 6.71
N ASN A 80 -1.18 17.93 7.35
CA ASN A 80 -2.46 17.84 8.05
C ASN A 80 -2.55 18.83 9.22
N CYS A 81 -1.46 19.06 9.96
CA CYS A 81 -1.39 20.09 11.00
C CYS A 81 -1.57 21.50 10.42
N ILE A 82 -0.95 21.78 9.27
CA ILE A 82 -1.09 23.06 8.56
C ILE A 82 -2.53 23.27 8.09
N HIS A 83 -3.18 22.24 7.52
CA HIS A 83 -4.50 22.36 6.86
C HIS A 83 -5.69 22.23 7.81
N ARG A 84 -5.59 21.45 8.88
CA ARG A 84 -6.71 21.20 9.80
C ARG A 84 -6.69 22.18 10.98
N ASN A 85 -7.90 22.71 11.32
CA ASN A 85 -8.13 23.25 12.65
C ASN A 85 -8.20 22.07 13.63
N LEU A 86 -7.05 21.58 14.06
CA LEU A 86 -7.01 20.65 15.18
C LEU A 86 -7.38 21.44 16.43
N THR A 87 -8.67 21.45 16.75
CA THR A 87 -9.10 21.80 18.10
C THR A 87 -8.44 20.79 19.03
N SER A 88 -7.79 21.29 20.04
CA SER A 88 -6.87 20.65 21.00
C SER A 88 -7.46 19.48 21.82
N SER A 89 -8.42 18.74 21.31
CA SER A 89 -9.10 17.65 22.04
C SER A 89 -8.70 16.23 21.60
N SER A 90 -7.87 16.07 20.56
CA SER A 90 -7.28 14.77 20.25
C SER A 90 -5.78 14.81 20.58
N SER A 91 -5.45 14.38 21.80
CA SER A 91 -4.09 14.13 22.27
C SER A 91 -3.51 12.86 21.64
N GLU A 92 -3.53 12.76 20.31
CA GLU A 92 -2.70 11.80 19.63
C GLU A 92 -1.32 12.43 19.52
N ASN A 93 -0.35 11.87 20.23
CA ASN A 93 1.04 12.24 20.14
C ASN A 93 1.57 11.84 18.75
N TYR A 94 1.28 12.67 17.75
CA TYR A 94 1.96 12.56 16.48
C TYR A 94 3.34 13.17 16.66
N ASP A 95 4.35 12.33 16.58
CA ASP A 95 5.76 12.75 16.60
C ASP A 95 6.31 12.69 15.18
N ILE A 96 7.27 13.57 14.89
CA ILE A 96 7.99 13.64 13.60
C ILE A 96 9.50 13.42 13.82
N PRO A 97 9.89 12.29 14.44
CA PRO A 97 11.26 12.09 14.91
C PRO A 97 12.28 11.99 13.76
N LEU A 98 11.90 11.45 12.61
CA LEU A 98 12.82 11.35 11.48
C LEU A 98 13.10 12.71 10.85
N LEU A 99 12.06 13.54 10.72
CA LEU A 99 12.23 14.89 10.22
C LEU A 99 13.09 15.73 11.17
N GLN A 100 12.90 15.62 12.50
CA GLN A 100 13.72 16.28 13.51
C GLN A 100 15.20 15.92 13.37
N VAL A 101 15.50 14.63 13.24
CA VAL A 101 16.87 14.16 13.06
C VAL A 101 17.45 14.65 11.74
N LEU A 102 16.66 14.64 10.66
CA LEU A 102 17.12 15.03 9.33
C LEU A 102 17.51 16.51 9.26
N VAL A 103 16.70 17.39 9.87
CA VAL A 103 16.90 18.84 9.76
C VAL A 103 17.91 19.39 10.78
N GLU A 104 18.33 18.59 11.77
CA GLU A 104 19.32 18.94 12.79
C GLU A 104 18.99 20.24 13.57
N LYS A 105 17.73 20.66 13.53
CA LYS A 105 17.19 21.83 14.23
C LYS A 105 15.92 21.42 14.97
N GLU A 106 15.59 22.15 16.04
CA GLU A 106 14.32 21.91 16.71
C GLU A 106 13.15 22.23 15.77
N ILE A 107 12.48 21.20 15.31
CA ILE A 107 11.22 21.26 14.60
C ILE A 107 10.23 20.32 15.29
N SER A 108 9.00 20.77 15.48
CA SER A 108 7.97 20.00 16.16
C SER A 108 6.61 20.34 15.56
N LEU A 109 5.59 19.57 15.85
CA LEU A 109 4.25 19.85 15.34
C LEU A 109 3.71 21.24 15.76
N PRO A 110 3.95 21.74 16.98
CA PRO A 110 3.64 23.14 17.33
C PRO A 110 4.21 24.16 16.36
N PHE A 111 5.42 23.98 15.83
CA PHE A 111 5.99 24.88 14.83
C PHE A 111 5.08 25.05 13.61
N PHE A 112 4.45 23.96 13.13
CA PHE A 112 3.53 24.00 11.99
C PHE A 112 2.16 24.57 12.36
N LEU A 113 1.75 24.48 13.63
CA LEU A 113 0.50 25.03 14.12
C LEU A 113 0.58 26.52 14.38
N ASP A 114 1.68 27.00 14.97
CA ASP A 114 1.87 28.39 15.37
C ASP A 114 1.94 29.32 14.16
N ASP A 115 2.59 28.90 13.09
CA ASP A 115 2.72 29.70 11.85
C ASP A 115 1.90 29.12 10.68
N ARG A 116 0.75 28.60 10.98
CA ARG A 116 -0.12 27.89 10.05
C ARG A 116 -0.46 28.67 8.78
N LEU A 117 -0.79 29.96 8.89
CA LEU A 117 -1.15 30.77 7.74
C LEU A 117 0.02 30.94 6.77
N ASN A 118 1.22 31.17 7.28
CA ASN A 118 2.44 31.19 6.48
C ASN A 118 2.75 29.82 5.90
N GLY A 119 2.50 28.74 6.64
CA GLY A 119 2.65 27.38 6.17
C GLY A 119 1.75 27.09 4.96
N ILE A 120 0.46 27.38 5.06
CA ILE A 120 -0.50 27.22 3.94
C ILE A 120 -0.04 28.04 2.72
N ALA A 121 0.22 29.32 2.92
CA ALA A 121 0.63 30.22 1.84
C ALA A 121 1.97 29.83 1.23
N GLY A 122 2.94 29.44 2.08
CA GLY A 122 4.28 29.03 1.69
C GLY A 122 4.28 27.74 0.86
N VAL A 123 3.62 26.69 1.34
CA VAL A 123 3.50 25.43 0.61
C VAL A 123 2.75 25.63 -0.71
N ALA A 124 1.61 26.33 -0.71
CA ALA A 124 0.85 26.61 -1.93
C ALA A 124 1.68 27.41 -2.95
N LYS A 125 2.47 28.37 -2.49
CA LYS A 125 3.38 29.13 -3.36
C LYS A 125 4.44 28.24 -3.99
N ILE A 126 5.05 27.32 -3.23
CA ILE A 126 6.03 26.36 -3.77
C ILE A 126 5.38 25.40 -4.78
N VAL A 127 4.18 24.90 -4.51
CA VAL A 127 3.45 24.07 -5.46
C VAL A 127 3.33 24.78 -6.81
N ASN A 128 2.87 26.03 -6.81
CA ASN A 128 2.60 26.79 -8.03
C ASN A 128 3.88 27.27 -8.74
N ASP A 129 4.84 27.80 -7.98
CA ASP A 129 6.03 28.43 -8.56
C ASP A 129 7.08 27.40 -9.00
N VAL A 130 7.14 26.24 -8.32
CA VAL A 130 8.21 25.26 -8.50
C VAL A 130 7.66 23.89 -8.89
N CYS A 131 6.86 23.23 -8.04
CA CYS A 131 6.58 21.81 -8.18
C CYS A 131 5.83 21.46 -9.46
N ILE A 132 4.80 22.22 -9.82
CA ILE A 132 4.04 21.99 -11.05
C ILE A 132 4.98 22.08 -12.26
N ARG A 133 5.80 23.11 -12.34
CA ARG A 133 6.73 23.29 -13.45
C ARG A 133 7.86 22.28 -13.45
N ALA A 134 8.38 21.94 -12.27
CA ALA A 134 9.51 21.00 -12.15
C ALA A 134 9.11 19.54 -12.38
N PHE A 135 7.87 19.11 -12.03
CA PHE A 135 7.52 17.69 -11.88
C PHE A 135 6.38 17.23 -12.80
N SER A 136 5.74 18.10 -13.59
CA SER A 136 4.55 17.76 -14.38
C SER A 136 4.76 16.56 -15.32
N ASP A 137 5.92 16.46 -15.96
CA ASP A 137 6.26 15.36 -16.86
C ASP A 137 6.42 14.03 -16.13
N ILE A 138 6.99 14.04 -14.91
CA ILE A 138 7.14 12.87 -14.07
C ILE A 138 5.78 12.46 -13.49
N MET A 139 5.00 13.44 -13.04
CA MET A 139 3.65 13.23 -12.52
C MET A 139 2.75 12.57 -13.57
N GLN A 140 2.77 13.09 -14.80
CA GLN A 140 1.98 12.54 -15.91
C GLN A 140 2.34 11.07 -16.18
N LYS A 141 3.64 10.75 -16.25
CA LYS A 141 4.10 9.36 -16.40
C LYS A 141 3.67 8.45 -15.26
N ALA A 142 3.68 8.94 -14.01
CA ALA A 142 3.24 8.17 -12.87
C ALA A 142 1.73 7.91 -12.91
N ILE A 143 0.93 8.90 -13.28
CA ILE A 143 -0.53 8.77 -13.44
C ILE A 143 -0.85 7.77 -14.56
N GLU A 144 -0.21 7.89 -15.73
CA GLU A 144 -0.40 6.97 -16.86
C GLU A 144 -0.05 5.53 -16.49
N ARG A 145 1.07 5.32 -15.78
CA ARG A 145 1.46 4.01 -15.28
C ARG A 145 0.43 3.44 -14.30
N ASN A 146 -0.04 4.23 -13.35
CA ASN A 146 -1.03 3.80 -12.36
C ASN A 146 -2.37 3.45 -13.05
N ALA A 147 -2.79 4.25 -14.04
CA ALA A 147 -3.97 3.98 -14.84
C ALA A 147 -3.82 2.69 -15.67
N ALA A 148 -2.67 2.48 -16.32
CA ALA A 148 -2.39 1.27 -17.08
C ALA A 148 -2.40 0.02 -16.20
N GLN A 149 -1.87 0.10 -14.98
CA GLN A 149 -1.92 -0.99 -14.03
C GLN A 149 -3.35 -1.30 -13.58
N SER A 150 -4.14 -0.29 -13.21
CA SER A 150 -5.55 -0.48 -12.86
C SER A 150 -6.37 -1.10 -14.00
N LEU A 151 -6.09 -0.72 -15.26
CA LEU A 151 -6.73 -1.34 -16.43
C LEU A 151 -6.30 -2.79 -16.63
N ALA A 152 -5.01 -3.10 -16.47
CA ALA A 152 -4.50 -4.47 -16.57
C ALA A 152 -5.10 -5.37 -15.48
N GLU A 153 -5.20 -4.88 -14.25
CA GLU A 153 -5.85 -5.56 -13.13
C GLU A 153 -7.35 -5.78 -13.39
N SER A 154 -8.05 -4.76 -13.94
CA SER A 154 -9.46 -4.88 -14.31
C SER A 154 -9.70 -5.90 -15.42
N GLN A 155 -8.77 -6.05 -16.37
CA GLN A 155 -8.87 -7.05 -17.46
C GLN A 155 -8.58 -8.47 -16.96
N MET A 156 -7.73 -8.64 -15.96
CA MET A 156 -7.48 -9.96 -15.34
C MET A 156 -8.66 -10.45 -14.49
N VAL A 157 -9.54 -9.56 -14.05
CA VAL A 157 -10.73 -9.89 -13.25
C VAL A 157 -11.95 -10.23 -14.12
N MET A 158 -11.89 -10.06 -15.46
CA MET A 158 -12.96 -10.49 -16.35
C MET A 158 -12.95 -12.02 -16.47
N PRO A 159 -13.97 -12.73 -15.95
CA PRO A 159 -14.07 -14.18 -16.12
C PRO A 159 -14.17 -14.50 -17.60
N SER A 160 -13.40 -15.49 -18.04
CA SER A 160 -13.29 -15.98 -19.43
C SER A 160 -14.66 -16.39 -20.06
N SER A 161 -15.72 -16.41 -19.27
CA SER A 161 -17.10 -16.72 -19.72
C SER A 161 -17.76 -15.60 -20.55
N ILE A 162 -17.27 -14.34 -20.48
CA ILE A 162 -17.88 -13.25 -21.27
C ILE A 162 -17.26 -13.14 -22.66
N GLN A 163 -16.02 -13.59 -22.86
CA GLN A 163 -15.39 -13.61 -24.19
C GLN A 163 -16.01 -14.65 -25.13
N GLN A 164 -16.61 -15.70 -24.61
CA GLN A 164 -17.32 -16.71 -25.44
C GLN A 164 -18.73 -16.28 -25.84
N SER A 165 -19.37 -15.37 -25.13
CA SER A 165 -20.72 -14.91 -25.45
C SER A 165 -20.81 -13.91 -26.62
N LEU A 166 -19.73 -13.20 -26.93
CA LEU A 166 -19.68 -12.23 -28.03
C LEU A 166 -19.32 -12.85 -29.38
N ALA A 167 -18.77 -14.07 -29.39
CA ALA A 167 -18.42 -14.79 -30.62
C ALA A 167 -19.56 -15.61 -31.21
N VAL A 168 -20.67 -15.80 -30.49
CA VAL A 168 -21.78 -16.68 -30.92
C VAL A 168 -23.00 -15.90 -31.45
N HIS A 169 -22.98 -14.58 -31.45
CA HIS A 169 -24.13 -13.76 -31.92
C HIS A 169 -24.03 -13.30 -33.37
N SER A 170 -23.14 -13.90 -34.18
CA SER A 170 -23.05 -13.62 -35.63
C SER A 170 -23.23 -14.90 -36.45
N GLY A 171 -24.32 -15.63 -36.21
CA GLY A 171 -24.56 -16.79 -37.04
C GLY A 171 -25.92 -17.48 -36.81
N LEU A 172 -26.83 -17.20 -37.70
CA LEU A 172 -28.01 -17.97 -38.12
C LEU A 172 -29.25 -18.09 -37.20
N HIS A 173 -30.25 -17.35 -37.63
CA HIS A 173 -31.65 -17.75 -37.66
C HIS A 173 -31.82 -19.10 -38.37
N LEU A 174 -32.51 -20.10 -37.83
CA LEU A 174 -33.73 -20.73 -38.38
C LEU A 174 -34.17 -21.96 -37.57
N LEU A 175 -35.50 -21.99 -37.34
CA LEU A 175 -36.40 -23.15 -37.17
C LEU A 175 -36.34 -24.00 -35.88
N GLY A 176 -37.52 -24.01 -35.16
CA GLY A 176 -38.32 -25.19 -35.02
C GLY A 176 -38.85 -25.45 -33.61
N ALA A 177 -40.17 -25.40 -33.52
CA ALA A 177 -41.03 -25.62 -32.36
C ALA A 177 -40.89 -27.00 -31.67
N ALA A 178 -41.28 -27.00 -30.41
CA ALA A 178 -42.15 -27.92 -29.66
C ALA A 178 -41.58 -28.47 -28.35
N GLY A 179 -42.22 -28.11 -27.27
CA GLY A 179 -42.73 -29.03 -26.23
C GLY A 179 -41.83 -29.46 -25.10
N GLY A 180 -42.28 -29.15 -23.87
CA GLY A 180 -42.05 -30.02 -22.74
C GLY A 180 -41.49 -29.36 -21.48
N ASP A 181 -42.40 -29.04 -20.54
CA ASP A 181 -42.11 -28.77 -19.13
C ASP A 181 -41.11 -29.74 -18.52
N LEU A 182 -40.14 -29.20 -17.78
CA LEU A 182 -39.69 -29.78 -16.52
C LEU A 182 -38.89 -28.70 -15.77
N ILE A 183 -39.50 -28.16 -14.72
CA ILE A 183 -38.89 -27.33 -13.69
C ILE A 183 -37.79 -28.15 -13.04
N HIS A 184 -36.54 -27.81 -13.31
CA HIS A 184 -35.43 -28.13 -12.42
C HIS A 184 -34.80 -26.82 -11.98
N GLN A 185 -35.07 -26.45 -10.72
CA GLN A 185 -34.30 -25.49 -9.96
C GLN A 185 -32.83 -25.94 -9.95
N GLN A 186 -32.03 -25.45 -10.89
CA GLN A 186 -30.59 -25.45 -10.74
C GLN A 186 -30.22 -24.11 -10.05
N THR A 187 -30.03 -24.21 -8.76
CA THR A 187 -29.18 -23.25 -8.03
C THR A 187 -27.85 -23.16 -8.76
N SER A 188 -27.63 -22.05 -9.46
CA SER A 188 -26.34 -21.72 -10.06
C SER A 188 -25.35 -21.47 -8.93
N GLY A 189 -24.71 -22.53 -8.46
CA GLY A 189 -23.55 -22.45 -7.59
C GLY A 189 -22.40 -21.85 -8.39
N ASN A 190 -22.17 -20.54 -8.22
CA ASN A 190 -20.87 -19.96 -8.50
C ASN A 190 -19.86 -20.77 -7.67
N PRO A 191 -18.72 -21.25 -8.21
CA PRO A 191 -17.73 -21.93 -7.40
C PRO A 191 -17.26 -20.95 -6.34
N GLU A 192 -17.67 -21.19 -5.08
CA GLU A 192 -17.21 -20.38 -3.95
C GLU A 192 -15.69 -20.52 -3.88
N ILE A 193 -15.00 -19.38 -4.05
CA ILE A 193 -13.55 -19.30 -3.86
C ILE A 193 -13.28 -19.71 -2.42
N PRO A 194 -12.38 -20.69 -2.16
CA PRO A 194 -12.06 -21.13 -0.81
C PRO A 194 -11.70 -19.96 0.12
N ALA A 195 -12.10 -20.05 1.38
CA ALA A 195 -11.82 -19.00 2.37
C ALA A 195 -10.32 -18.64 2.44
N ASP A 196 -9.43 -19.62 2.29
CA ASP A 196 -7.98 -19.39 2.28
C ASP A 196 -7.51 -18.47 1.15
N ASP A 197 -8.17 -18.55 -0.03
CA ASP A 197 -7.81 -17.72 -1.19
C ASP A 197 -8.32 -16.29 -1.10
N ARG A 198 -9.27 -16.01 -0.19
CA ARG A 198 -9.80 -14.68 0.12
C ARG A 198 -9.43 -14.22 1.54
N THR A 199 -8.35 -14.80 2.10
CA THR A 199 -7.86 -14.48 3.44
C THR A 199 -6.58 -13.66 3.36
N MET A 200 -6.57 -12.56 4.10
CA MET A 200 -5.41 -11.70 4.32
C MET A 200 -4.80 -12.00 5.70
N PHE A 201 -3.49 -12.14 5.75
CA PHE A 201 -2.72 -12.27 6.98
C PHE A 201 -2.10 -10.94 7.34
N VAL A 202 -2.38 -10.47 8.56
CA VAL A 202 -1.97 -9.17 9.07
C VAL A 202 -1.06 -9.36 10.26
N THR A 203 0.03 -8.58 10.36
CA THR A 203 0.96 -8.61 11.49
C THR A 203 1.11 -7.23 12.12
N PHE A 204 1.22 -7.20 13.43
CA PHE A 204 1.33 -6.00 14.24
C PHE A 204 2.72 -5.83 14.83
N SER A 205 3.16 -4.59 15.02
CA SER A 205 4.43 -4.29 15.65
C SER A 205 4.37 -4.58 17.16
N LYS A 206 5.40 -5.23 17.70
CA LYS A 206 5.51 -5.49 19.14
C LYS A 206 5.61 -4.16 19.90
N GLY A 207 4.85 -4.02 20.98
CA GLY A 207 4.75 -2.80 21.78
C GLY A 207 3.67 -1.81 21.31
N TYR A 208 3.02 -2.10 20.18
CA TYR A 208 1.94 -1.28 19.61
C TYR A 208 0.68 -2.16 19.41
N PRO A 209 -0.08 -2.43 20.47
CA PRO A 209 -1.24 -3.31 20.41
C PRO A 209 -2.32 -2.71 19.52
N VAL A 210 -2.77 -3.49 18.54
CA VAL A 210 -3.89 -3.16 17.66
C VAL A 210 -5.07 -4.03 18.05
N GLN A 211 -6.23 -3.43 18.26
CA GLN A 211 -7.45 -4.13 18.63
C GLN A 211 -8.23 -4.57 17.39
N GLU A 212 -9.08 -5.58 17.54
CA GLU A 212 -9.91 -6.07 16.44
C GLU A 212 -10.77 -4.96 15.82
N TRP A 213 -11.39 -4.13 16.66
CA TRP A 213 -12.26 -3.05 16.20
C TRP A 213 -11.49 -1.98 15.40
N GLU A 214 -10.22 -1.70 15.73
CA GLU A 214 -9.37 -0.74 14.99
C GLU A 214 -9.12 -1.23 13.57
N VAL A 215 -8.83 -2.53 13.41
CA VAL A 215 -8.61 -3.14 12.10
C VAL A 215 -9.89 -3.14 11.29
N ARG A 216 -11.01 -3.52 11.92
CA ARG A 216 -12.33 -3.56 11.28
C ARG A 216 -12.76 -2.16 10.82
N GLU A 217 -12.65 -1.17 11.70
CA GLU A 217 -13.01 0.21 11.38
C GLU A 217 -12.15 0.77 10.24
N PHE A 218 -10.84 0.56 10.28
CA PHE A 218 -9.93 1.01 9.23
C PHE A 218 -10.31 0.44 7.86
N ILE A 219 -10.52 -0.87 7.78
CA ILE A 219 -10.86 -1.53 6.51
C ILE A 219 -12.25 -1.09 6.03
N THR A 220 -13.25 -1.09 6.91
CA THR A 220 -14.62 -0.69 6.55
C THR A 220 -14.68 0.77 6.08
N ARG A 221 -13.92 1.65 6.73
CA ARG A 221 -13.86 3.07 6.36
C ARG A 221 -13.17 3.31 5.02
N SER A 222 -12.12 2.53 4.72
CA SER A 222 -11.30 2.73 3.53
C SER A 222 -11.81 1.96 2.30
N TYR A 223 -12.43 0.80 2.51
CA TYR A 223 -12.77 -0.16 1.43
C TYR A 223 -14.23 -0.65 1.48
N GLY A 224 -15.03 -0.13 2.43
CA GLY A 224 -16.42 -0.53 2.62
C GLY A 224 -16.57 -1.82 3.45
N ASP A 225 -17.81 -2.28 3.60
CA ASP A 225 -18.14 -3.52 4.33
C ASP A 225 -17.80 -4.76 3.48
N CYS A 226 -16.54 -5.13 3.51
CA CYS A 226 -15.99 -6.26 2.74
C CYS A 226 -15.49 -7.41 3.61
N ILE A 227 -15.51 -7.27 4.96
CA ILE A 227 -15.00 -8.27 5.90
C ILE A 227 -16.10 -9.29 6.22
N GLU A 228 -15.87 -10.56 5.91
CA GLU A 228 -16.71 -11.68 6.33
C GLU A 228 -16.39 -12.07 7.79
N SER A 229 -15.12 -12.28 8.12
CA SER A 229 -14.69 -12.58 9.47
C SER A 229 -13.28 -12.07 9.75
N LEU A 230 -13.01 -11.73 11.02
CA LEU A 230 -11.72 -11.29 11.49
C LEU A 230 -11.35 -12.10 12.73
N HIS A 231 -10.17 -12.70 12.71
CA HIS A 231 -9.67 -13.56 13.78
C HIS A 231 -8.33 -13.03 14.27
N MET A 232 -8.32 -12.46 15.45
CA MET A 232 -7.10 -12.05 16.14
C MET A 232 -6.35 -13.28 16.68
N GLN A 233 -5.05 -13.17 16.86
CA GLN A 233 -4.28 -14.17 17.59
C GLN A 233 -4.84 -14.31 19.02
N GLU A 234 -5.12 -15.52 19.44
CA GLU A 234 -5.46 -15.82 20.83
C GLU A 234 -4.21 -15.66 21.70
N VAL A 235 -4.29 -14.82 22.71
CA VAL A 235 -3.20 -14.52 23.65
C VAL A 235 -3.73 -14.45 25.07
N GLN A 236 -2.84 -14.57 26.05
CA GLN A 236 -3.19 -14.38 27.46
C GLN A 236 -3.62 -12.91 27.72
N PRO A 237 -4.42 -12.62 28.77
CA PRO A 237 -4.98 -11.29 29.00
C PRO A 237 -3.98 -10.13 29.09
N HIS A 238 -2.71 -10.42 29.37
CA HIS A 238 -1.61 -9.46 29.48
C HIS A 238 -0.66 -9.48 28.28
N GLU A 239 -0.93 -10.29 27.27
CA GLU A 239 -0.11 -10.42 26.08
C GLU A 239 -0.73 -9.65 24.91
N GLN A 240 0.12 -9.22 23.99
CA GLN A 240 -0.27 -8.54 22.79
C GLN A 240 -0.46 -9.53 21.64
N ALA A 241 -1.60 -9.47 20.96
CA ALA A 241 -1.78 -10.13 19.67
C ALA A 241 -0.80 -9.55 18.63
N LEU A 242 -0.04 -10.40 17.97
CA LEU A 242 0.97 -10.01 16.99
C LEU A 242 0.51 -10.22 15.54
N PHE A 243 -0.62 -10.90 15.33
CA PHE A 243 -1.20 -11.09 14.01
C PHE A 243 -2.71 -11.28 14.07
N ALA A 244 -3.34 -11.10 12.89
CA ALA A 244 -4.73 -11.45 12.65
C ALA A 244 -4.90 -12.10 11.28
N ARG A 245 -6.02 -12.80 11.08
CA ARG A 245 -6.49 -13.29 9.80
C ARG A 245 -7.83 -12.63 9.48
N ILE A 246 -7.95 -12.09 8.28
CA ILE A 246 -9.14 -11.40 7.82
C ILE A 246 -9.66 -12.13 6.59
N VAL A 247 -10.84 -12.67 6.68
CA VAL A 247 -11.55 -13.30 5.56
C VAL A 247 -12.47 -12.27 4.94
N PHE A 248 -12.37 -12.10 3.63
CA PHE A 248 -13.20 -11.17 2.88
C PHE A 248 -14.36 -11.90 2.21
N HIS A 249 -15.48 -11.20 2.00
CA HIS A 249 -16.61 -11.74 1.23
C HIS A 249 -16.20 -12.10 -0.19
N LYS A 250 -15.26 -11.35 -0.79
CA LYS A 250 -14.76 -11.54 -2.15
C LYS A 250 -13.25 -11.46 -2.19
N ALA A 251 -12.60 -12.33 -2.97
CA ALA A 251 -11.15 -12.28 -3.19
C ALA A 251 -10.71 -10.95 -3.82
N SER A 252 -11.53 -10.36 -4.68
CA SER A 252 -11.26 -9.06 -5.30
C SER A 252 -11.10 -7.91 -4.30
N ALA A 253 -11.84 -7.93 -3.17
CA ALA A 253 -11.67 -6.94 -2.12
C ALA A 253 -10.28 -7.05 -1.47
N MET A 254 -9.83 -8.27 -1.17
CA MET A 254 -8.50 -8.52 -0.63
C MET A 254 -7.40 -8.09 -1.61
N GLU A 255 -7.57 -8.43 -2.89
CA GLU A 255 -6.60 -8.07 -3.95
C GLU A 255 -6.51 -6.56 -4.14
N MET A 256 -7.65 -5.85 -4.08
CA MET A 256 -7.70 -4.37 -4.10
C MET A 256 -6.91 -3.77 -2.91
N ILE A 257 -7.09 -4.32 -1.70
CA ILE A 257 -6.40 -3.87 -0.49
C ILE A 257 -4.89 -4.12 -0.59
N LEU A 258 -4.48 -5.25 -1.14
CA LEU A 258 -3.07 -5.61 -1.32
C LEU A 258 -2.43 -4.92 -2.54
N GLY A 259 -3.21 -4.35 -3.46
CA GLY A 259 -2.73 -3.61 -4.63
C GLY A 259 -1.80 -4.42 -5.53
N GLY A 260 -2.00 -5.75 -5.65
CA GLY A 260 -1.12 -6.63 -6.42
C GLY A 260 0.30 -6.81 -5.85
N ILE A 261 0.60 -6.19 -4.71
CA ILE A 261 1.89 -6.25 -4.04
C ILE A 261 1.88 -7.43 -3.05
N GLY A 262 2.96 -8.21 -3.01
CA GLY A 262 3.05 -9.38 -2.13
C GLY A 262 2.93 -9.06 -0.64
N LYS A 263 3.21 -7.82 -0.23
CA LYS A 263 3.13 -7.33 1.15
C LYS A 263 2.88 -5.81 1.16
N VAL A 264 1.89 -5.36 1.90
CA VAL A 264 1.49 -3.94 2.03
C VAL A 264 1.59 -3.50 3.49
N LYS A 265 1.95 -2.24 3.71
CA LYS A 265 1.99 -1.59 5.02
C LYS A 265 0.82 -0.63 5.16
N PHE A 266 0.11 -0.70 6.27
CA PHE A 266 -0.91 0.25 6.67
C PHE A 266 -0.53 0.95 7.97
N THR A 267 -1.06 2.14 8.18
CA THR A 267 -1.02 2.82 9.46
C THR A 267 -2.44 2.89 10.02
N ILE A 268 -2.69 2.17 11.11
CA ILE A 268 -3.98 2.13 11.80
C ILE A 268 -3.80 2.84 13.14
N ASN A 269 -4.42 3.99 13.31
CA ASN A 269 -4.32 4.82 14.52
C ASN A 269 -2.84 5.04 14.94
N GLY A 270 -1.97 5.43 13.99
CA GLY A 270 -0.54 5.64 14.23
C GLY A 270 0.29 4.37 14.42
N LYS A 271 -0.31 3.17 14.34
CA LYS A 271 0.37 1.88 14.53
C LYS A 271 0.64 1.22 13.18
N HIS A 272 1.86 0.74 12.97
CA HIS A 272 2.24 0.08 11.72
C HIS A 272 1.73 -1.35 11.66
N VAL A 273 1.06 -1.67 10.57
CA VAL A 273 0.44 -2.97 10.31
C VAL A 273 0.88 -3.46 8.94
N TRP A 274 1.41 -4.67 8.86
CA TRP A 274 1.77 -5.30 7.61
C TRP A 274 0.75 -6.35 7.21
N ALA A 275 0.35 -6.35 5.95
CA ALA A 275 -0.60 -7.29 5.40
C ALA A 275 -0.04 -8.02 4.17
N ARG A 276 -0.44 -9.26 3.98
CA ARG A 276 -0.14 -10.09 2.81
C ARG A 276 -1.23 -11.12 2.58
N LYS A 277 -1.27 -11.73 1.42
CA LYS A 277 -2.14 -12.90 1.19
C LYS A 277 -1.80 -14.02 2.18
N PHE A 278 -2.80 -14.68 2.73
CA PHE A 278 -2.61 -15.85 3.57
C PHE A 278 -2.11 -17.02 2.72
N VAL A 279 -1.13 -17.75 3.25
CA VAL A 279 -0.62 -18.98 2.66
C VAL A 279 -0.75 -20.06 3.71
N PRO A 280 -1.63 -21.05 3.53
CA PRO A 280 -1.79 -22.15 4.46
C PRO A 280 -0.48 -22.98 4.53
N LYS A 281 -0.08 -23.36 5.75
CA LYS A 281 1.02 -24.29 5.90
C LYS A 281 0.60 -25.64 5.32
N ARG A 282 1.26 -26.10 4.25
CA ARG A 282 1.10 -27.46 3.77
C ARG A 282 1.51 -28.41 4.91
N ASN A 283 0.56 -29.17 5.43
CA ASN A 283 0.88 -30.32 6.27
C ASN A 283 1.78 -31.21 5.45
N LYS A 284 3.02 -31.43 5.89
CA LYS A 284 3.83 -32.53 5.40
C LYS A 284 3.09 -33.80 5.83
N SER A 285 2.23 -34.34 4.95
CA SER A 285 1.76 -35.70 5.09
C SER A 285 3.01 -36.56 5.09
N SER A 286 3.29 -37.17 6.24
CA SER A 286 4.28 -38.22 6.37
C SER A 286 3.94 -39.32 5.36
N SER A 287 4.70 -39.37 4.26
CA SER A 287 4.72 -40.53 3.40
C SER A 287 5.31 -41.66 4.21
N LEU A 288 4.42 -42.50 4.75
CA LEU A 288 4.76 -43.84 5.24
C LEU A 288 5.21 -44.64 3.99
N LEU A 289 6.50 -44.76 3.80
CA LEU A 289 7.08 -45.78 2.95
C LEU A 289 6.85 -47.14 3.62
N PRO A 290 6.30 -48.15 2.93
CA PRO A 290 6.24 -49.48 3.44
C PRO A 290 7.65 -50.05 3.56
N SER A 291 8.01 -50.44 4.78
CA SER A 291 9.25 -51.19 5.09
C SER A 291 9.16 -52.55 4.42
N LEU A 292 9.92 -52.77 3.35
CA LEU A 292 10.26 -54.09 2.87
C LEU A 292 11.44 -54.62 3.68
N MET A 293 11.14 -55.55 4.59
CA MET A 293 12.13 -56.44 5.19
C MET A 293 12.68 -57.42 4.14
N PRO A 294 13.98 -57.74 4.15
CA PRO A 294 14.44 -59.06 3.86
C PRO A 294 15.01 -59.71 5.10
N SER A 295 14.37 -60.79 5.48
CA SER A 295 14.89 -61.82 6.39
C SER A 295 16.06 -62.54 5.73
N HIS A 296 17.21 -62.62 6.40
CA HIS A 296 18.07 -63.81 6.47
C HIS A 296 19.27 -63.52 7.38
N LEU A 297 19.31 -64.23 8.52
CA LEU A 297 20.49 -64.56 9.29
C LEU A 297 21.32 -65.63 8.52
N PRO A 298 22.65 -65.77 8.78
CA PRO A 298 23.04 -66.76 9.75
C PRO A 298 24.18 -66.33 10.72
N ALA A 299 24.25 -67.18 11.76
CA ALA A 299 25.06 -67.09 12.93
C ALA A 299 26.57 -67.38 12.78
N GLY A 300 27.33 -67.00 13.82
CA GLY A 300 28.62 -67.55 14.23
C GLY A 300 29.78 -66.59 13.95
N THR A 301 30.59 -66.18 14.87
CA THR A 301 31.43 -66.92 15.83
C THR A 301 32.06 -65.90 16.81
N SER A 302 32.14 -66.34 18.03
CA SER A 302 32.97 -65.92 19.19
C SER A 302 34.44 -65.64 18.79
N PHE A 303 35.07 -64.62 19.42
CA PHE A 303 36.38 -64.74 20.10
C PHE A 303 36.63 -63.43 20.92
N ARG A 304 36.89 -63.72 22.25
CA ARG A 304 37.64 -62.89 23.20
C ARG A 304 39.11 -63.28 23.13
N PRO A 305 40.07 -62.56 23.65
CA PRO A 305 40.09 -61.91 24.96
C PRO A 305 40.18 -60.36 24.93
#